data_086fcd4886b6f2839528f9e88173fb59
#
_entry.id   086fcd4886b6f2839528f9e88173fb59
#
_cell.length_a   1.000
_cell.length_b   1.000
_cell.length_c   1.000
_cell.angle_alpha   90.00
_cell.angle_beta   90.00
_cell.angle_gamma   90.00
#
_symmetry.space_group_name_H-M   'P 1'
#
loop_
_entity.id
_entity.type
_entity.pdbx_description
1 polymer ?
#
loop_
_entity_poly.entity_id
_entity_poly.type
_entity_poly.pdbx_seq_one_letter_code
_entity_poly.pdbx_strand_id
1 'polypeptide(L)'
;MHNYLPKIFYFINEFDEDYIRNLDKKIAIIYRNYKKKINYSEILKIKNFCKNNRRKFYLSNNITLSISLKLDGVYLPSFNKQIIDRKKLNKNFIILGSAHNVKQLRIKEKQNTDLIFLSPLFDMENKKNILGIYKFNILANQTKKKVIALGGINENNIKKLNLIKPHGFASISLIKNNYNSIKSIVNKF
;
A
#
# COMPACT_ATOMS: atom_id res chain seq x y z
N MET A 1 -11.75 19.12 -6.02
CA MET A 1 -11.84 17.63 -6.23
C MET A 1 -11.07 16.94 -5.14
N HIS A 2 -11.71 16.19 -4.26
CA HIS A 2 -11.00 15.36 -3.29
C HIS A 2 -10.32 14.21 -4.02
N ASN A 3 -8.99 14.09 -3.88
CA ASN A 3 -8.26 12.97 -4.42
C ASN A 3 -8.81 11.66 -3.82
N TYR A 4 -9.34 10.80 -4.67
CA TYR A 4 -9.74 9.47 -4.24
C TYR A 4 -8.50 8.70 -3.75
N LEU A 5 -8.51 8.34 -2.47
CA LEU A 5 -7.48 7.50 -1.87
C LEU A 5 -7.90 6.04 -1.97
N PRO A 6 -7.10 5.17 -2.61
CA PRO A 6 -7.42 3.75 -2.70
C PRO A 6 -7.59 3.11 -1.32
N LYS A 7 -8.43 2.11 -1.24
CA LYS A 7 -8.67 1.34 0.00
C LYS A 7 -8.05 -0.05 -0.03
N ILE A 8 -7.76 -0.59 -1.21
CA ILE A 8 -7.17 -1.92 -1.37
C ILE A 8 -5.90 -1.82 -2.19
N PHE A 9 -4.84 -2.48 -1.67
CA PHE A 9 -3.52 -2.43 -2.28
C PHE A 9 -2.95 -3.84 -2.46
N TYR A 10 -2.35 -4.06 -3.61
CA TYR A 10 -1.63 -5.28 -3.94
C TYR A 10 -0.15 -5.00 -4.17
N PHE A 11 0.71 -5.65 -3.39
CA PHE A 11 2.16 -5.59 -3.58
C PHE A 11 2.59 -6.64 -4.59
N ILE A 12 3.30 -6.20 -5.61
CA ILE A 12 3.93 -7.06 -6.61
C ILE A 12 5.45 -6.86 -6.62
N ASN A 13 6.19 -7.89 -6.93
CA ASN A 13 7.65 -7.88 -7.16
C ASN A 13 8.01 -8.23 -8.61
N GLU A 14 7.04 -8.69 -9.38
CA GLU A 14 7.10 -9.03 -10.79
C GLU A 14 5.79 -8.65 -11.45
N PHE A 15 5.83 -8.33 -12.73
CA PHE A 15 4.65 -7.93 -13.50
C PHE A 15 4.03 -9.14 -14.20
N ASP A 16 2.89 -9.56 -13.70
CA ASP A 16 2.00 -10.52 -14.34
C ASP A 16 0.78 -9.78 -14.86
N GLU A 17 0.80 -9.45 -16.16
CA GLU A 17 -0.25 -8.64 -16.79
C GLU A 17 -1.59 -9.35 -16.76
N ASP A 18 -1.63 -10.64 -17.12
CA ASP A 18 -2.87 -11.39 -17.24
C ASP A 18 -3.55 -11.55 -15.88
N TYR A 19 -2.75 -11.80 -14.84
CA TYR A 19 -3.27 -11.85 -13.49
C TYR A 19 -3.84 -10.50 -13.03
N ILE A 20 -3.09 -9.39 -13.20
CA ILE A 20 -3.52 -8.07 -12.75
C ILE A 20 -4.71 -7.55 -13.56
N ARG A 21 -4.84 -7.93 -14.84
CA ARG A 21 -5.96 -7.56 -15.70
C ARG A 21 -7.29 -8.05 -15.13
N ASN A 22 -7.30 -9.23 -14.54
CA ASN A 22 -8.49 -9.87 -13.96
C ASN A 22 -8.87 -9.33 -12.57
N LEU A 23 -7.98 -8.56 -11.91
CA LEU A 23 -8.29 -7.96 -10.61
C LEU A 23 -9.24 -6.76 -10.75
N ASP A 24 -10.04 -6.49 -9.71
CA ASP A 24 -10.87 -5.28 -9.64
C ASP A 24 -10.02 -4.02 -9.81
N LYS A 25 -10.51 -3.07 -10.62
CA LYS A 25 -9.80 -1.80 -10.91
C LYS A 25 -9.58 -0.92 -9.68
N LYS A 26 -10.38 -1.10 -8.61
CA LYS A 26 -10.21 -0.41 -7.32
C LYS A 26 -8.94 -0.83 -6.58
N ILE A 27 -8.35 -1.98 -6.91
CA ILE A 27 -7.12 -2.48 -6.29
C ILE A 27 -5.94 -1.72 -6.87
N ALA A 28 -5.29 -0.92 -6.05
CA ALA A 28 -4.09 -0.19 -6.41
C ALA A 28 -2.84 -1.10 -6.36
N ILE A 29 -1.90 -0.89 -7.26
CA ILE A 29 -0.67 -1.68 -7.36
C ILE A 29 0.48 -0.94 -6.70
N ILE A 30 1.25 -1.65 -5.87
CA ILE A 30 2.53 -1.19 -5.34
C ILE A 30 3.63 -2.14 -5.85
N TYR A 31 4.49 -1.66 -6.75
CA TYR A 31 5.65 -2.43 -7.20
C TYR A 31 6.78 -2.30 -6.19
N ARG A 32 7.19 -3.43 -5.62
CA ARG A 32 8.18 -3.51 -4.55
C ARG A 32 9.19 -4.63 -4.82
N ASN A 33 10.31 -4.31 -5.43
CA ASN A 33 11.39 -5.24 -5.64
C ASN A 33 12.71 -4.67 -5.09
N TYR A 34 13.15 -5.15 -3.92
CA TYR A 34 14.39 -4.71 -3.27
C TYR A 34 15.59 -5.63 -3.58
N LYS A 35 15.34 -6.80 -4.18
CA LYS A 35 16.37 -7.81 -4.43
C LYS A 35 17.07 -7.62 -5.78
N LYS A 36 16.41 -7.02 -6.74
CA LYS A 36 16.92 -6.81 -8.10
C LYS A 36 17.27 -5.35 -8.33
N LYS A 37 18.20 -5.07 -9.24
CA LYS A 37 18.40 -3.72 -9.76
C LYS A 37 17.10 -3.19 -10.34
N ILE A 38 16.92 -1.87 -10.30
CA ILE A 38 15.73 -1.21 -10.85
C ILE A 38 15.60 -1.58 -12.32
N ASN A 39 14.51 -2.27 -12.65
CA ASN A 39 14.16 -2.60 -14.02
C ASN A 39 13.24 -1.52 -14.58
N TYR A 40 13.83 -0.54 -15.26
CA TYR A 40 13.11 0.60 -15.81
C TYR A 40 12.05 0.17 -16.84
N SER A 41 12.37 -0.80 -17.71
CA SER A 41 11.45 -1.29 -18.74
C SER A 41 10.22 -1.96 -18.14
N GLU A 42 10.37 -2.73 -17.07
CA GLU A 42 9.27 -3.36 -16.34
C GLU A 42 8.37 -2.31 -15.66
N ILE A 43 8.98 -1.29 -15.03
CA ILE A 43 8.23 -0.19 -14.42
C ILE A 43 7.40 0.57 -15.46
N LEU A 44 7.94 0.80 -16.66
CA LEU A 44 7.20 1.41 -17.77
C LEU A 44 6.05 0.54 -18.26
N LYS A 45 6.25 -0.78 -18.38
CA LYS A 45 5.17 -1.72 -18.72
C LYS A 45 4.03 -1.62 -17.70
N ILE A 46 4.34 -1.71 -16.41
CA ILE A 46 3.34 -1.60 -15.32
C ILE A 46 2.63 -0.24 -15.39
N LYS A 47 3.38 0.85 -15.52
CA LYS A 47 2.81 2.21 -15.64
C LYS A 47 1.81 2.30 -16.79
N ASN A 48 2.19 1.87 -17.99
CA ASN A 48 1.34 1.95 -19.19
C ASN A 48 0.09 1.09 -19.02
N PHE A 49 0.27 -0.13 -18.53
CA PHE A 49 -0.85 -1.02 -18.22
C PHE A 49 -1.82 -0.39 -17.21
N CYS A 50 -1.31 0.11 -16.09
CA CYS A 50 -2.14 0.71 -15.04
C CYS A 50 -2.87 1.96 -15.55
N LYS A 51 -2.20 2.81 -16.33
CA LYS A 51 -2.80 3.99 -16.94
C LYS A 51 -3.94 3.63 -17.89
N ASN A 52 -3.74 2.67 -18.79
CA ASN A 52 -4.75 2.21 -19.76
C ASN A 52 -5.96 1.58 -19.06
N ASN A 53 -5.75 0.95 -17.92
CA ASN A 53 -6.81 0.31 -17.13
C ASN A 53 -7.38 1.21 -16.01
N ARG A 54 -7.02 2.51 -15.96
CA ARG A 54 -7.46 3.46 -14.92
C ARG A 54 -7.16 2.97 -13.49
N ARG A 55 -6.04 2.26 -13.30
CA ARG A 55 -5.60 1.67 -12.05
C ARG A 55 -4.49 2.51 -11.43
N LYS A 56 -4.55 2.74 -10.12
CA LYS A 56 -3.51 3.47 -9.39
C LYS A 56 -2.23 2.64 -9.26
N PHE A 57 -1.08 3.28 -9.53
CA PHE A 57 0.24 2.66 -9.50
C PHE A 57 1.23 3.45 -8.65
N TYR A 58 1.89 2.76 -7.72
CA TYR A 58 2.88 3.31 -6.81
C TYR A 58 4.18 2.54 -6.90
N LEU A 59 5.30 3.25 -6.95
CA LEU A 59 6.63 2.65 -6.92
C LEU A 59 7.18 2.70 -5.50
N SER A 60 7.75 1.58 -5.05
CA SER A 60 8.33 1.52 -3.70
C SER A 60 9.73 2.12 -3.66
N ASN A 61 9.95 2.99 -2.65
CA ASN A 61 11.25 3.51 -2.22
C ASN A 61 12.07 4.27 -3.29
N ASN A 62 11.41 4.78 -4.34
CA ASN A 62 12.10 5.58 -5.36
C ASN A 62 11.27 6.83 -5.73
N ILE A 63 11.47 7.89 -4.96
CA ILE A 63 10.72 9.15 -5.09
C ILE A 63 11.02 9.81 -6.43
N THR A 64 12.31 9.95 -6.77
CA THR A 64 12.75 10.62 -7.99
C THR A 64 12.16 9.97 -9.24
N LEU A 65 12.25 8.65 -9.33
CA LEU A 65 11.70 7.91 -10.46
C LEU A 65 10.16 7.97 -10.51
N SER A 66 9.49 7.95 -9.34
CA SER A 66 8.04 8.09 -9.28
C SER A 66 7.57 9.45 -9.84
N ILE A 67 8.33 10.51 -9.53
CA ILE A 67 8.05 11.88 -10.02
C ILE A 67 8.34 11.98 -11.52
N SER A 68 9.54 11.55 -11.97
CA SER A 68 9.96 11.66 -13.37
C SER A 68 9.03 10.89 -14.31
N LEU A 69 8.54 9.75 -13.87
CA LEU A 69 7.58 8.94 -14.62
C LEU A 69 6.13 9.41 -14.44
N LYS A 70 5.87 10.46 -13.68
CA LYS A 70 4.51 10.97 -13.40
C LYS A 70 3.56 9.84 -12.93
N LEU A 71 4.04 9.00 -12.00
CA LEU A 71 3.21 7.96 -11.38
C LEU A 71 2.16 8.58 -10.46
N ASP A 72 1.17 7.80 -10.01
CA ASP A 72 0.17 8.25 -9.04
C ASP A 72 0.77 8.59 -7.68
N GLY A 73 1.95 8.06 -7.36
CA GLY A 73 2.65 8.35 -6.12
C GLY A 73 3.79 7.40 -5.83
N VAL A 74 4.22 7.41 -4.58
CA VAL A 74 5.33 6.61 -4.05
C VAL A 74 4.93 5.89 -2.77
N TYR A 75 5.46 4.69 -2.56
CA TYR A 75 5.39 3.98 -1.29
C TYR A 75 6.73 4.06 -0.55
N LEU A 76 6.73 4.59 0.67
CA LEU A 76 7.90 4.75 1.53
C LEU A 76 7.91 3.67 2.62
N PRO A 77 8.80 2.67 2.52
CA PRO A 77 8.92 1.64 3.54
C PRO A 77 9.32 2.24 4.91
N SER A 78 9.15 1.47 5.97
CA SER A 78 9.38 1.91 7.35
C SER A 78 10.81 2.43 7.59
N PHE A 79 11.79 1.87 6.90
CA PHE A 79 13.19 2.27 7.01
C PHE A 79 13.53 3.57 6.25
N ASN A 80 12.72 3.98 5.26
CA ASN A 80 12.93 5.24 4.55
C ASN A 80 12.62 6.43 5.47
N LYS A 81 13.59 7.33 5.62
CA LYS A 81 13.48 8.54 6.46
C LYS A 81 13.57 9.82 5.65
N GLN A 82 13.66 9.75 4.32
CA GLN A 82 13.82 10.90 3.45
C GLN A 82 12.59 11.82 3.55
N ILE A 83 12.83 13.09 3.88
CA ILE A 83 11.78 14.11 3.91
C ILE A 83 11.52 14.58 2.49
N ILE A 84 10.26 14.73 2.16
CA ILE A 84 9.80 15.16 0.83
C ILE A 84 9.20 16.56 0.96
N ASP A 85 9.70 17.49 0.14
CA ASP A 85 9.07 18.79 0.01
C ASP A 85 7.79 18.66 -0.81
N ARG A 86 6.66 18.67 -0.11
CA ARG A 86 5.34 18.52 -0.71
C ARG A 86 5.00 19.63 -1.71
N LYS A 87 5.60 20.82 -1.58
CA LYS A 87 5.35 21.96 -2.48
C LYS A 87 5.89 21.70 -3.88
N LYS A 88 6.90 20.83 -4.02
CA LYS A 88 7.50 20.44 -5.31
C LYS A 88 6.75 19.30 -6.00
N LEU A 89 5.73 18.75 -5.39
CA LEU A 89 4.96 17.64 -5.93
C LEU A 89 3.66 18.13 -6.59
N ASN A 90 3.20 17.36 -7.57
CA ASN A 90 1.86 17.54 -8.10
C ASN A 90 0.84 17.35 -6.98
N LYS A 91 -0.22 18.16 -6.94
CA LYS A 91 -1.31 18.08 -5.95
C LYS A 91 -1.95 16.68 -5.86
N ASN A 92 -1.93 15.94 -6.97
CA ASN A 92 -2.50 14.60 -7.05
C ASN A 92 -1.52 13.48 -6.71
N PHE A 93 -0.23 13.81 -6.44
CA PHE A 93 0.77 12.81 -6.09
C PHE A 93 0.58 12.32 -4.66
N ILE A 94 0.33 11.02 -4.51
CA ILE A 94 0.03 10.38 -3.22
C ILE A 94 1.30 9.79 -2.62
N ILE A 95 1.56 10.08 -1.35
CA ILE A 95 2.66 9.51 -0.59
C ILE A 95 2.09 8.46 0.38
N LEU A 96 2.42 7.21 0.12
CA LEU A 96 2.09 6.08 0.99
C LEU A 96 3.29 5.81 1.91
N GLY A 97 3.06 5.48 3.18
CA GLY A 97 4.14 5.14 4.10
C GLY A 97 3.82 3.90 4.91
N SER A 98 4.82 3.19 5.44
CA SER A 98 4.58 2.11 6.40
C SER A 98 5.29 2.34 7.74
N ALA A 99 4.67 1.85 8.81
CA ALA A 99 5.18 1.93 10.17
C ALA A 99 4.82 0.65 10.96
N HIS A 100 5.73 0.26 11.89
CA HIS A 100 5.57 -0.89 12.77
C HIS A 100 5.44 -0.49 14.24
N ASN A 101 5.72 0.78 14.55
CA ASN A 101 5.72 1.33 15.91
C ASN A 101 5.54 2.86 15.87
N VAL A 102 5.38 3.46 17.06
CA VAL A 102 5.16 4.90 17.23
C VAL A 102 6.28 5.75 16.61
N LYS A 103 7.55 5.36 16.81
CA LYS A 103 8.71 6.10 16.27
C LYS A 103 8.64 6.20 14.75
N GLN A 104 8.35 5.09 14.07
CA GLN A 104 8.20 5.07 12.62
C GLN A 104 6.93 5.82 12.16
N LEU A 105 5.84 5.73 12.92
CA LEU A 105 4.62 6.49 12.67
C LEU A 105 4.91 7.99 12.62
N ARG A 106 5.65 8.53 13.60
CA ARG A 106 6.04 9.95 13.63
C ARG A 106 6.92 10.35 12.44
N ILE A 107 7.79 9.44 11.98
CA ILE A 107 8.59 9.68 10.76
C ILE A 107 7.66 9.81 9.55
N LYS A 108 6.65 8.93 9.41
CA LYS A 108 5.70 8.98 8.29
C LYS A 108 4.84 10.25 8.31
N GLU A 109 4.47 10.73 9.48
CA GLU A 109 3.79 12.02 9.64
C GLU A 109 4.68 13.19 9.18
N LYS A 110 5.95 13.22 9.59
CA LYS A 110 6.93 14.21 9.13
C LYS A 110 7.18 14.15 7.62
N GLN A 111 7.06 12.96 7.01
CA GLN A 111 7.12 12.78 5.55
C GLN A 111 5.84 13.23 4.83
N ASN A 112 4.85 13.75 5.56
CA ASN A 112 3.56 14.18 5.01
C ASN A 112 2.86 13.09 4.18
N THR A 113 2.91 11.83 4.64
CA THR A 113 2.20 10.72 3.99
C THR A 113 0.69 10.95 3.98
N ASP A 114 0.03 10.51 2.92
CA ASP A 114 -1.43 10.56 2.78
C ASP A 114 -2.11 9.37 3.44
N LEU A 115 -1.45 8.19 3.36
CA LEU A 115 -1.89 6.94 3.99
C LEU A 115 -0.71 6.29 4.72
N ILE A 116 -0.98 5.68 5.89
CA ILE A 116 0.03 4.95 6.66
C ILE A 116 -0.38 3.49 6.80
N PHE A 117 0.46 2.59 6.31
CA PHE A 117 0.31 1.15 6.43
C PHE A 117 0.88 0.70 7.77
N LEU A 118 0.02 0.17 8.65
CA LEU A 118 0.44 -0.40 9.93
C LEU A 118 0.59 -1.91 9.80
N SER A 119 1.76 -2.44 10.13
CA SER A 119 2.10 -3.85 9.93
C SER A 119 3.12 -4.40 10.93
N PRO A 120 3.22 -5.74 11.05
CA PRO A 120 2.26 -6.72 10.57
C PRO A 120 1.03 -6.80 11.48
N LEU A 121 -0.18 -6.82 10.90
CA LEU A 121 -1.40 -6.90 11.69
C LEU A 121 -1.60 -8.30 12.29
N PHE A 122 -1.50 -9.34 11.46
CA PHE A 122 -1.65 -10.73 11.85
C PHE A 122 -0.33 -11.49 11.63
N ASP A 123 -0.32 -12.72 12.11
CA ASP A 123 0.85 -13.59 11.99
C ASP A 123 1.25 -13.83 10.53
N MET A 124 2.55 -13.84 10.33
CA MET A 124 3.19 -14.11 9.04
C MET A 124 4.35 -15.04 9.31
N GLU A 125 4.56 -16.04 8.45
CA GLU A 125 5.74 -16.89 8.49
C GLU A 125 7.01 -16.05 8.68
N ASN A 126 7.79 -16.38 9.70
CA ASN A 126 9.08 -15.74 10.05
C ASN A 126 9.01 -14.27 10.57
N LYS A 127 7.86 -13.77 11.06
CA LYS A 127 7.78 -12.46 11.70
C LYS A 127 7.35 -12.54 13.17
N LYS A 128 8.27 -12.19 14.08
CA LYS A 128 8.08 -12.30 15.53
C LYS A 128 7.25 -11.16 16.17
N ASN A 129 7.08 -10.01 15.55
CA ASN A 129 6.46 -8.83 16.17
C ASN A 129 5.15 -8.44 15.48
N ILE A 130 4.08 -9.17 15.77
CA ILE A 130 2.73 -8.85 15.28
C ILE A 130 2.09 -7.77 16.17
N LEU A 131 1.32 -6.90 15.54
CA LEU A 131 0.54 -5.88 16.26
C LEU A 131 -0.71 -6.49 16.91
N GLY A 132 -1.39 -7.37 16.20
CA GLY A 132 -2.72 -7.81 16.59
C GLY A 132 -3.73 -6.65 16.57
N ILE A 133 -4.98 -6.95 16.86
CA ILE A 133 -6.08 -5.98 16.86
C ILE A 133 -5.83 -4.85 17.88
N TYR A 134 -5.41 -5.20 19.09
CA TYR A 134 -5.25 -4.24 20.20
C TYR A 134 -4.15 -3.20 19.91
N LYS A 135 -2.92 -3.65 19.62
CA LYS A 135 -1.81 -2.72 19.33
C LYS A 135 -2.03 -1.93 18.07
N PHE A 136 -2.70 -2.52 17.05
CA PHE A 136 -3.08 -1.81 15.86
C PHE A 136 -3.98 -0.61 16.18
N ASN A 137 -5.03 -0.81 16.99
CA ASN A 137 -5.93 0.27 17.40
C ASN A 137 -5.21 1.35 18.20
N ILE A 138 -4.31 0.97 19.13
CA ILE A 138 -3.49 1.95 19.87
C ILE A 138 -2.67 2.80 18.89
N LEU A 139 -1.99 2.19 17.93
CA LEU A 139 -1.18 2.91 16.93
C LEU A 139 -2.04 3.78 16.01
N ALA A 140 -3.16 3.26 15.53
CA ALA A 140 -4.08 3.99 14.65
C ALA A 140 -4.64 5.25 15.34
N ASN A 141 -4.95 5.17 16.63
CA ASN A 141 -5.44 6.31 17.39
C ASN A 141 -4.38 7.39 17.68
N GLN A 142 -3.09 7.08 17.47
CA GLN A 142 -2.01 8.06 17.65
C GLN A 142 -1.78 8.94 16.41
N THR A 143 -2.51 8.75 15.33
CA THR A 143 -2.38 9.55 14.12
C THR A 143 -3.73 10.03 13.60
N LYS A 144 -3.75 11.22 13.01
CA LYS A 144 -4.89 11.74 12.24
C LYS A 144 -4.90 11.26 10.79
N LYS A 145 -3.85 10.55 10.36
CA LYS A 145 -3.74 10.01 9.01
C LYS A 145 -4.63 8.78 8.86
N LYS A 146 -5.18 8.58 7.67
CA LYS A 146 -5.90 7.35 7.34
C LYS A 146 -4.93 6.17 7.37
N VAL A 147 -5.33 5.08 8.03
CA VAL A 147 -4.48 3.89 8.18
C VAL A 147 -4.95 2.74 7.31
N ILE A 148 -3.98 1.99 6.80
CA ILE A 148 -4.18 0.78 6.00
C ILE A 148 -3.65 -0.41 6.82
N ALA A 149 -4.46 -1.45 6.95
CA ALA A 149 -4.04 -2.69 7.58
C ALA A 149 -3.17 -3.51 6.62
N LEU A 150 -2.01 -3.97 7.09
CA LEU A 150 -1.07 -4.75 6.27
C LEU A 150 -0.46 -5.90 7.08
N GLY A 151 -0.24 -7.04 6.42
CA GLY A 151 0.51 -8.19 6.94
C GLY A 151 -0.37 -9.27 7.56
N GLY A 152 -0.20 -10.49 7.06
CA GLY A 152 -0.90 -11.69 7.53
C GLY A 152 -2.40 -11.75 7.23
N ILE A 153 -2.93 -10.84 6.41
CA ILE A 153 -4.35 -10.80 6.06
C ILE A 153 -4.65 -11.90 5.04
N ASN A 154 -5.59 -12.79 5.40
CA ASN A 154 -6.04 -13.92 4.61
C ASN A 154 -7.56 -14.13 4.78
N GLU A 155 -8.15 -15.15 4.15
CA GLU A 155 -9.59 -15.42 4.19
C GLU A 155 -10.13 -15.68 5.59
N ASN A 156 -9.34 -16.36 6.43
CA ASN A 156 -9.77 -16.77 7.76
C ASN A 156 -9.83 -15.58 8.73
N ASN A 157 -9.09 -14.52 8.48
CA ASN A 157 -8.96 -13.40 9.41
C ASN A 157 -9.45 -12.05 8.86
N ILE A 158 -9.75 -11.92 7.57
CA ILE A 158 -10.17 -10.65 6.96
C ILE A 158 -11.41 -10.04 7.64
N LYS A 159 -12.35 -10.87 8.11
CA LYS A 159 -13.55 -10.40 8.84
C LYS A 159 -13.18 -9.64 10.11
N LYS A 160 -12.00 -9.93 10.71
CA LYS A 160 -11.51 -9.23 11.91
C LYS A 160 -11.17 -7.76 11.65
N LEU A 161 -11.03 -7.33 10.37
CA LEU A 161 -10.85 -5.91 10.04
C LEU A 161 -12.03 -5.05 10.48
N ASN A 162 -13.23 -5.63 10.62
CA ASN A 162 -14.40 -4.92 11.14
C ASN A 162 -14.20 -4.42 12.58
N LEU A 163 -13.30 -5.05 13.36
CA LEU A 163 -12.98 -4.67 14.74
C LEU A 163 -12.05 -3.44 14.81
N ILE A 164 -11.32 -3.16 13.76
CA ILE A 164 -10.34 -2.06 13.72
C ILE A 164 -10.72 -0.95 12.74
N LYS A 165 -11.72 -1.17 11.88
CA LYS A 165 -12.25 -0.21 10.91
C LYS A 165 -11.17 0.63 10.21
N PRO A 166 -10.15 0.01 9.60
CA PRO A 166 -9.11 0.75 8.90
C PRO A 166 -9.71 1.44 7.67
N HIS A 167 -9.03 2.44 7.13
CA HIS A 167 -9.43 3.03 5.85
C HIS A 167 -9.45 1.99 4.71
N GLY A 168 -8.59 0.99 4.79
CA GLY A 168 -8.49 -0.09 3.82
C GLY A 168 -7.44 -1.12 4.26
N PHE A 169 -7.08 -2.01 3.35
CA PHE A 169 -6.09 -3.04 3.63
C PHE A 169 -5.17 -3.31 2.43
N ALA A 170 -4.05 -3.98 2.73
CA ALA A 170 -3.14 -4.51 1.72
C ALA A 170 -2.81 -5.96 2.01
N SER A 171 -2.80 -6.80 1.00
CA SER A 171 -2.42 -8.20 1.12
C SER A 171 -1.77 -8.70 -0.17
N ILE A 172 -0.85 -9.66 -0.04
CA ILE A 172 -0.26 -10.39 -1.16
C ILE A 172 -1.03 -11.71 -1.33
N SER A 173 -1.03 -12.56 -0.30
CA SER A 173 -1.58 -13.91 -0.36
C SER A 173 -3.08 -13.93 -0.64
N LEU A 174 -3.87 -13.10 0.05
CA LEU A 174 -5.31 -13.05 -0.15
C LEU A 174 -5.66 -12.66 -1.59
N ILE A 175 -4.97 -11.66 -2.15
CA ILE A 175 -5.23 -11.20 -3.52
C ILE A 175 -4.76 -12.26 -4.52
N LYS A 176 -3.57 -12.86 -4.30
CA LYS A 176 -2.99 -13.83 -5.23
C LYS A 176 -3.78 -15.15 -5.29
N ASN A 177 -4.28 -15.65 -4.16
CA ASN A 177 -4.84 -16.99 -4.09
C ASN A 177 -6.36 -17.04 -4.30
N ASN A 178 -7.10 -15.96 -4.04
CA ASN A 178 -8.56 -16.00 -3.91
C ASN A 178 -9.28 -14.77 -4.46
N TYR A 179 -8.97 -14.39 -5.68
CA TYR A 179 -9.57 -13.21 -6.30
C TYR A 179 -11.11 -13.25 -6.32
N ASN A 180 -11.74 -14.40 -6.56
CA ASN A 180 -13.20 -14.51 -6.64
C ASN A 180 -13.89 -14.27 -5.30
N SER A 181 -13.28 -14.65 -4.17
CA SER A 181 -13.81 -14.36 -2.83
C SER A 181 -13.61 -12.89 -2.44
N ILE A 182 -12.66 -12.19 -3.05
CA ILE A 182 -12.37 -10.78 -2.76
C ILE A 182 -13.40 -9.83 -3.38
N LYS A 183 -14.07 -10.19 -4.48
CA LYS A 183 -15.10 -9.33 -5.08
C LYS A 183 -16.16 -8.90 -4.06
N SER A 184 -16.63 -9.81 -3.22
CA SER A 184 -17.59 -9.49 -2.16
C SER A 184 -17.02 -8.60 -1.06
N ILE A 185 -15.70 -8.67 -0.83
CA ILE A 185 -14.99 -7.90 0.19
C ILE A 185 -14.62 -6.51 -0.33
N VAL A 186 -14.17 -6.42 -1.59
CA VAL A 186 -13.87 -5.14 -2.27
C VAL A 186 -15.09 -4.21 -2.30
N ASN A 187 -16.28 -4.80 -2.43
CA ASN A 187 -17.53 -4.03 -2.43
C ASN A 187 -17.93 -3.48 -1.05
N LYS A 188 -17.35 -4.01 0.04
CA LYS A 188 -17.60 -3.54 1.42
C LYS A 188 -16.66 -2.40 1.84
N PHE A 189 -15.57 -2.20 1.12
CA PHE A 189 -14.61 -1.11 1.30
C PHE A 189 -14.80 -0.04 0.22
#